data_6253651baa8d1cb85892a1e8f636d1e2
#
_entry.id   6253651baa8d1cb85892a1e8f636d1e2
#
_cell.length_a   1.000
_cell.length_b   1.000
_cell.length_c   1.000
_cell.angle_alpha   90.00
_cell.angle_beta   90.00
_cell.angle_gamma   90.00
#
_symmetry.space_group_name_H-M   'P 1'
#
loop_
_entity.id
_entity.type
_entity.pdbx_description
1 polymer ?
#
loop_
_entity_poly.entity_id
_entity_poly.type
_entity_poly.pdbx_seq_one_letter_code
_entity_poly.pdbx_strand_id
1 'polypeptide(L)'
;LFRWLGQKDGQNKVLNLPISNVPGPRERGRVGGALVTEIYSVGPLSMGSGLNITVWSYVDQLNISVLSDGSTLEDPHELTDAMINAFIEIRCAAGLSEELTVVESAMAQ
;
A
#
# COMPACT_ATOMS: atom_id res chain seq x y z
N LEU A 1 8.93 19.53 14.08
CA LEU A 1 9.25 18.15 14.53
C LEU A 1 9.77 17.31 13.38
N PHE A 2 9.04 17.21 12.23
CA PHE A 2 9.46 16.42 11.08
C PHE A 2 10.77 16.89 10.43
N ARG A 3 11.02 18.22 10.35
CA ARG A 3 12.31 18.76 9.86
C ARG A 3 13.49 18.37 10.75
N TRP A 4 13.28 18.29 12.05
CA TRP A 4 14.33 17.91 13.00
C TRP A 4 14.70 16.42 12.92
N LEU A 5 13.71 15.55 12.67
CA LEU A 5 13.93 14.11 12.52
C LEU A 5 14.66 13.75 11.21
N GLY A 6 14.53 14.59 10.16
CA GLY A 6 15.18 14.35 8.86
C GLY A 6 16.53 15.05 8.65
N GLN A 7 17.00 15.90 9.57
CA GLN A 7 18.12 16.80 9.32
C GLN A 7 19.49 16.36 9.88
N LYS A 8 19.56 15.26 10.60
CA LYS A 8 20.84 14.72 11.08
C LYS A 8 21.29 13.55 10.20
N ASP A 9 22.32 13.79 9.43
CA ASP A 9 23.14 12.83 8.67
C ASP A 9 22.48 12.15 7.43
N GLY A 10 21.45 12.71 6.83
CA GLY A 10 20.87 12.16 5.59
C GLY A 10 20.23 10.77 5.74
N GLN A 11 20.27 10.19 6.94
CA GLN A 11 19.63 8.91 7.27
C GLN A 11 18.51 9.14 8.26
N ASN A 12 17.30 8.74 7.91
CA ASN A 12 16.19 8.73 8.84
C ASN A 12 16.30 7.51 9.77
N LYS A 13 16.92 7.72 10.93
CA LYS A 13 17.12 6.64 11.93
C LYS A 13 15.86 6.23 12.68
N VAL A 14 14.77 6.97 12.51
CA VAL A 14 13.52 6.77 13.29
C VAL A 14 12.44 6.08 12.46
N LEU A 15 12.39 6.37 11.16
CA LEU A 15 11.39 5.82 10.25
C LEU A 15 12.08 5.18 9.05
N ASN A 16 12.06 3.86 9.00
CA ASN A 16 12.63 3.11 7.87
C ASN A 16 11.59 2.88 6.77
N LEU A 17 10.34 2.64 7.15
CA LEU A 17 9.24 2.34 6.25
C LEU A 17 7.94 2.93 6.79
N PRO A 18 7.41 3.99 6.18
CA PRO A 18 6.05 4.44 6.46
C PRO A 18 5.03 3.46 5.89
N ILE A 19 4.16 2.96 6.74
CA ILE A 19 2.99 2.17 6.34
C ILE A 19 1.75 2.87 6.90
N SER A 20 0.83 3.25 6.02
CA SER A 20 -0.45 3.85 6.38
C SER A 20 -1.58 2.86 6.10
N ASN A 21 -2.47 2.68 7.08
CA ASN A 21 -3.70 1.92 6.89
C ASN A 21 -4.88 2.84 7.15
N VAL A 22 -5.66 3.11 6.09
CA VAL A 22 -6.80 4.03 6.13
C VAL A 22 -8.09 3.24 5.93
N PRO A 23 -9.00 3.23 6.92
CA PRO A 23 -10.31 2.64 6.74
C PRO A 23 -11.15 3.50 5.78
N GLY A 24 -11.59 2.89 4.69
CA GLY A 24 -12.45 3.53 3.70
C GLY A 24 -13.93 3.16 3.86
N PRO A 25 -14.77 3.59 2.91
CA PRO A 25 -16.21 3.31 2.92
C PRO A 25 -16.52 1.82 2.93
N ARG A 26 -17.55 1.45 3.67
CA ARG A 26 -18.06 0.07 3.70
C ARG A 26 -19.10 -0.21 2.62
N GLU A 27 -19.59 0.83 1.95
CA GLU A 27 -20.56 0.75 0.87
C GLU A 27 -19.98 1.33 -0.40
N ARG A 28 -20.37 0.77 -1.55
CA ARG A 28 -19.90 1.25 -2.85
C ARG A 28 -20.48 2.62 -3.16
N GLY A 29 -19.59 3.57 -3.40
CA GLY A 29 -19.94 4.93 -3.80
C GLY A 29 -20.27 5.05 -5.28
N ARG A 30 -20.88 6.18 -5.64
CA ARG A 30 -21.12 6.60 -7.02
C ARG A 30 -20.62 8.03 -7.22
N VAL A 31 -20.03 8.27 -8.38
CA VAL A 31 -19.59 9.60 -8.81
C VAL A 31 -20.17 9.86 -10.20
N GLY A 32 -20.99 10.90 -10.31
CA GLY A 32 -21.65 11.24 -11.59
C GLY A 32 -22.50 10.10 -12.16
N GLY A 33 -23.09 9.24 -11.31
CA GLY A 33 -23.87 8.07 -11.71
C GLY A 33 -23.04 6.80 -11.96
N ALA A 34 -21.73 6.92 -12.15
CA ALA A 34 -20.82 5.78 -12.29
C ALA A 34 -20.49 5.13 -10.94
N LEU A 35 -20.47 3.79 -10.92
CA LEU A 35 -20.09 3.04 -9.73
C LEU A 35 -18.58 3.14 -9.52
N VAL A 36 -18.16 3.46 -8.30
CA VAL A 36 -16.75 3.40 -7.91
C VAL A 36 -16.43 1.94 -7.57
N THR A 37 -15.56 1.33 -8.34
CA THR A 37 -15.16 -0.08 -8.17
C THR A 37 -13.99 -0.22 -7.21
N GLU A 38 -13.04 0.71 -7.23
CA GLU A 38 -11.80 0.69 -6.47
C GLU A 38 -11.38 2.10 -6.06
N ILE A 39 -10.67 2.20 -4.94
CA ILE A 39 -10.06 3.45 -4.47
C ILE A 39 -8.62 3.13 -4.06
N TYR A 40 -7.67 3.83 -4.64
CA TYR A 40 -6.27 3.77 -4.25
C TYR A 40 -5.81 5.12 -3.72
N SER A 41 -4.99 5.08 -2.70
CA SER A 41 -4.33 6.26 -2.14
C SER A 41 -2.83 6.05 -2.14
N VAL A 42 -2.09 7.09 -2.42
CA VAL A 42 -0.62 7.04 -2.46
C VAL A 42 -0.08 8.07 -1.46
N GLY A 43 0.73 7.62 -0.53
CA GLY A 43 1.47 8.50 0.38
C GLY A 43 2.75 9.01 -0.28
N PRO A 44 3.21 10.23 0.07
CA PRO A 44 4.45 10.78 -0.46
C PRO A 44 5.68 10.06 0.09
N LEU A 45 6.75 10.05 -0.69
CA LEU A 45 8.07 9.71 -0.16
C LEU A 45 8.55 10.87 0.72
N SER A 46 8.88 10.57 1.97
CA SER A 46 9.48 11.54 2.87
C SER A 46 11.00 11.53 2.74
N MET A 47 11.65 12.66 3.10
CA MET A 47 13.11 12.75 3.08
C MET A 47 13.75 11.64 3.92
N GLY A 48 14.63 10.86 3.32
CA GLY A 48 15.31 9.72 3.94
C GLY A 48 14.51 8.41 3.96
N SER A 49 13.34 8.36 3.30
CA SER A 49 12.59 7.13 3.08
C SER A 49 12.36 6.92 1.59
N GLY A 50 12.92 5.85 1.04
CA GLY A 50 12.78 5.51 -0.38
C GLY A 50 11.56 4.62 -0.69
N LEU A 51 10.71 4.36 0.29
CA LEU A 51 9.55 3.47 0.15
C LEU A 51 8.40 3.98 1.01
N ASN A 52 7.18 3.92 0.49
CA ASN A 52 5.94 4.18 1.21
C ASN A 52 4.89 3.15 0.82
N ILE A 53 4.21 2.57 1.79
CA ILE A 53 3.10 1.65 1.58
C ILE A 53 1.82 2.27 2.14
N THR A 54 0.80 2.35 1.32
CA THR A 54 -0.53 2.83 1.74
C THR A 54 -1.57 1.74 1.49
N VAL A 55 -2.28 1.38 2.54
CA VAL A 55 -3.39 0.43 2.50
C VAL A 55 -4.69 1.21 2.66
N TRP A 56 -5.64 0.98 1.78
CA TRP A 56 -6.97 1.56 1.83
C TRP A 56 -8.02 0.46 1.77
N SER A 57 -8.83 0.30 2.81
CA SER A 57 -9.95 -0.63 2.74
C SER A 57 -11.14 0.01 2.03
N TYR A 58 -11.75 -0.72 1.11
CA TYR A 58 -12.93 -0.27 0.38
C TYR A 58 -13.91 -1.44 0.21
N VAL A 59 -15.07 -1.35 0.86
CA VAL A 59 -16.09 -2.40 0.88
C VAL A 59 -15.49 -3.72 1.40
N ASP A 60 -15.22 -4.66 0.51
CA ASP A 60 -14.65 -6.01 0.74
C ASP A 60 -13.20 -6.16 0.22
N GLN A 61 -12.57 -5.03 -0.13
CA GLN A 61 -11.24 -4.99 -0.72
C GLN A 61 -10.21 -4.35 0.20
N LEU A 62 -8.97 -4.80 0.09
CA LEU A 62 -7.78 -4.09 0.58
C LEU A 62 -6.99 -3.62 -0.63
N ASN A 63 -6.98 -2.32 -0.86
CA ASN A 63 -6.25 -1.70 -1.95
C ASN A 63 -4.91 -1.21 -1.43
N ILE A 64 -3.83 -1.76 -1.97
CA ILE A 64 -2.48 -1.51 -1.50
C ILE A 64 -1.73 -0.76 -2.59
N SER A 65 -1.14 0.36 -2.23
CA SER A 65 -0.27 1.15 -3.09
C SER A 65 1.14 1.16 -2.52
N VAL A 66 2.09 0.87 -3.38
CA VAL A 66 3.52 0.94 -3.07
C VAL A 66 4.14 2.03 -3.92
N LEU A 67 4.73 3.01 -3.26
CA LEU A 67 5.54 4.05 -3.91
C LEU A 67 6.98 3.86 -3.51
N SER A 68 7.85 3.69 -4.48
CA SER A 68 9.29 3.52 -4.25
C SER A 68 10.11 4.51 -5.07
N ASP A 69 11.28 4.87 -4.54
CA ASP A 69 12.35 5.48 -5.31
C ASP A 69 13.11 4.37 -6.04
N GLY A 70 13.36 4.56 -7.34
CA GLY A 70 14.05 3.58 -8.16
C GLY A 70 15.50 3.24 -7.72
N SER A 71 16.09 4.06 -6.86
CA SER A 71 17.38 3.75 -6.23
C SER A 71 17.23 2.84 -4.99
N THR A 72 16.04 2.77 -4.41
CA THR A 72 15.76 1.97 -3.21
C THR A 72 15.24 0.59 -3.58
N LEU A 73 14.37 0.51 -4.57
CA LEU A 73 13.75 -0.71 -5.05
C LEU A 73 13.67 -0.67 -6.57
N GLU A 74 14.42 -1.54 -7.21
CA GLU A 74 14.53 -1.59 -8.67
C GLU A 74 13.22 -2.07 -9.31
N ASP A 75 12.60 -3.09 -8.73
CA ASP A 75 11.30 -3.60 -9.16
C ASP A 75 10.30 -3.63 -7.98
N PRO A 76 9.35 -2.70 -7.92
CA PRO A 76 8.31 -2.70 -6.88
C PRO A 76 7.36 -3.89 -6.95
N HIS A 77 7.28 -4.61 -8.09
CA HIS A 77 6.41 -5.78 -8.22
C HIS A 77 6.90 -6.95 -7.36
N GLU A 78 8.22 -7.11 -7.17
CA GLU A 78 8.75 -8.13 -6.26
C GLU A 78 8.20 -7.96 -4.83
N LEU A 79 8.08 -6.70 -4.37
CA LEU A 79 7.52 -6.40 -3.06
C LEU A 79 6.03 -6.71 -3.00
N THR A 80 5.27 -6.30 -4.01
CA THR A 80 3.81 -6.55 -4.04
C THR A 80 3.50 -8.04 -4.10
N ASP A 81 4.25 -8.82 -4.86
CA ASP A 81 4.11 -10.28 -4.93
C ASP A 81 4.44 -10.94 -3.59
N ALA A 82 5.50 -10.49 -2.92
CA ALA A 82 5.85 -10.98 -1.58
C ALA A 82 4.74 -10.64 -0.56
N MET A 83 4.13 -9.46 -0.65
CA MET A 83 3.01 -9.07 0.22
C MET A 83 1.77 -9.94 -0.02
N ILE A 84 1.43 -10.26 -1.28
CA ILE A 84 0.33 -11.16 -1.62
C ILE A 84 0.59 -12.56 -1.04
N ASN A 85 1.79 -13.10 -1.21
CA ASN A 85 2.16 -14.41 -0.68
C ASN A 85 2.08 -14.44 0.86
N ALA A 86 2.59 -13.42 1.54
CA ALA A 86 2.50 -13.30 3.00
C ALA A 86 1.05 -13.21 3.47
N PHE A 87 0.18 -12.51 2.74
CA PHE A 87 -1.24 -12.42 3.06
C PHE A 87 -1.95 -13.77 2.89
N ILE A 88 -1.61 -14.53 1.86
CA ILE A 88 -2.11 -15.91 1.66
C ILE A 88 -1.68 -16.80 2.83
N GLU A 89 -0.43 -16.73 3.28
CA GLU A 89 0.07 -17.49 4.44
C GLU A 89 -0.73 -17.17 5.72
N ILE A 90 -0.99 -15.89 5.99
CA ILE A 90 -1.77 -15.44 7.14
C ILE A 90 -3.19 -15.99 7.06
N ARG A 91 -3.82 -15.95 5.90
CA ARG A 91 -5.17 -16.50 5.69
C ARG A 91 -5.22 -17.99 5.91
N CYS A 92 -4.26 -18.74 5.36
CA CYS A 92 -4.15 -20.17 5.59
C CYS A 92 -3.98 -20.51 7.07
N ALA A 93 -3.13 -19.78 7.79
CA ALA A 93 -2.93 -19.94 9.21
C ALA A 93 -4.19 -19.62 10.03
N ALA A 94 -5.04 -18.71 9.56
CA ALA A 94 -6.33 -18.37 10.17
C ALA A 94 -7.45 -19.37 9.82
N GLY A 95 -7.18 -20.39 9.00
CA GLY A 95 -8.18 -21.37 8.56
C GLY A 95 -9.19 -20.81 7.56
N LEU A 96 -8.88 -19.71 6.89
CA LEU A 96 -9.74 -19.11 5.86
C LEU A 96 -9.45 -19.78 4.52
N SER A 97 -10.42 -20.56 4.04
CA SER A 97 -10.31 -21.35 2.79
C SER A 97 -10.84 -20.61 1.56
N GLU A 98 -11.42 -19.42 1.71
CA GLU A 98 -11.94 -18.66 0.58
C GLU A 98 -10.80 -18.20 -0.33
N GLU A 99 -11.01 -18.33 -1.64
CA GLU A 99 -10.06 -17.93 -2.65
C GLU A 99 -9.83 -16.41 -2.60
N LEU A 100 -8.57 -16.00 -2.57
CA LEU A 100 -8.18 -14.60 -2.66
C LEU A 100 -8.17 -14.19 -4.12
N THR A 101 -9.03 -13.26 -4.50
CA THR A 101 -8.98 -12.65 -5.83
C THR A 101 -8.01 -11.49 -5.80
N VAL A 102 -6.91 -11.61 -6.51
CA VAL A 102 -5.96 -10.51 -6.75
C VAL A 102 -6.39 -9.77 -8.01
N VAL A 103 -6.67 -8.48 -7.87
CA VAL A 103 -7.00 -7.61 -9.00
C VAL A 103 -5.80 -6.69 -9.24
N GLU A 104 -5.14 -6.86 -10.37
CA GLU A 104 -4.11 -5.94 -10.81
C GLU A 104 -4.77 -4.66 -11.33
N SER A 105 -4.32 -3.51 -10.83
CA SER A 105 -4.81 -2.23 -11.34
C SER A 105 -4.38 -2.03 -12.79
N ALA A 106 -5.33 -1.65 -13.63
CA ALA A 106 -5.07 -1.30 -15.04
C ALA A 106 -4.14 -0.08 -15.22
N MET A 107 -3.73 0.57 -14.14
CA MET A 107 -2.82 1.73 -14.14
C MET A 107 -1.33 1.35 -14.04
N ALA A 108 -1.00 0.06 -13.99
CA ALA A 108 0.38 -0.43 -13.90
C ALA A 108 1.07 -0.62 -15.28
N GLN A 109 0.52 -0.01 -16.34
CA GLN A 109 1.14 -0.01 -17.69
C GLN A 109 1.68 1.36 -18.04
#